data_b9b612434641365af9c850a13521405c
#
_entry.id   b9b612434641365af9c850a13521405c
#
_cell.length_a   1.000
_cell.length_b   1.000
_cell.length_c   1.000
_cell.angle_alpha   90.00
_cell.angle_beta   90.00
_cell.angle_gamma   90.00
#
_symmetry.space_group_name_H-M   'P 1'
#
loop_
_entity.id
_entity.type
_entity.pdbx_description
1 polymer ?
#
loop_
_entity_poly.entity_id
_entity_poly.type
_entity_poly.pdbx_seq_one_letter_code
_entity_poly.pdbx_strand_id
1 'polypeptide(L)'
;MLFSASKDYVRYSNIIFNKSIMNFEKLYQDANKVFPIDFERLQDHLSGKIFYVVVSDALTGKPEYIQLSQKNYINEMLATGSLPVLMKNEITLDGRRKYDGGITDPIPVKKAYEMGAKEIIIIRTYEQAYVRKTKLENYSAAMNPRSYPKITKQK
;
A
#
# COMPACT_ATOMS: atom_id res chain seq x y z
N MET A 1 4.31 18.73 -5.75
CA MET A 1 3.27 18.38 -6.70
C MET A 1 3.87 17.81 -7.94
N LEU A 2 4.26 16.60 -8.01
CA LEU A 2 4.85 16.73 -9.25
C LEU A 2 5.30 15.46 -9.90
N PHE A 3 5.53 14.42 -9.15
CA PHE A 3 5.97 13.17 -9.75
C PHE A 3 4.80 12.35 -10.32
N SER A 4 3.67 12.31 -9.65
CA SER A 4 2.56 11.40 -9.98
C SER A 4 1.81 11.69 -11.27
N ALA A 5 1.91 12.93 -11.79
CA ALA A 5 1.24 13.33 -13.02
C ALA A 5 2.14 13.25 -14.28
N SER A 6 3.41 12.88 -14.11
CA SER A 6 4.32 12.75 -15.23
C SER A 6 3.99 11.52 -16.09
N LYS A 7 4.08 11.69 -17.42
CA LYS A 7 3.96 10.57 -18.38
C LYS A 7 5.01 9.48 -18.19
N ASP A 8 6.07 9.76 -17.41
CA ASP A 8 7.11 8.78 -17.08
C ASP A 8 6.62 7.74 -16.08
N TYR A 9 5.64 8.09 -15.24
CA TYR A 9 5.11 7.22 -14.20
C TYR A 9 3.71 6.67 -14.51
N VAL A 10 2.89 7.41 -15.28
CA VAL A 10 1.53 7.01 -15.62
C VAL A 10 1.32 7.06 -17.13
N ARG A 11 1.12 5.89 -17.75
CA ARG A 11 0.84 5.79 -19.19
C ARG A 11 -0.28 4.79 -19.44
N TYR A 12 -1.40 5.26 -19.95
CA TYR A 12 -2.51 4.39 -20.35
C TYR A 12 -2.14 3.45 -21.50
N SER A 13 -1.23 3.85 -22.41
CA SER A 13 -0.70 2.98 -23.45
C SER A 13 0.06 1.77 -22.92
N ASN A 14 0.56 1.82 -21.68
CA ASN A 14 1.25 0.70 -21.07
C ASN A 14 0.33 -0.49 -20.79
N ILE A 15 -0.99 -0.29 -20.72
CA ILE A 15 -1.95 -1.38 -20.59
C ILE A 15 -1.80 -2.39 -21.74
N ILE A 16 -1.58 -1.88 -22.95
CA ILE A 16 -1.50 -2.70 -24.18
C ILE A 16 -0.15 -3.43 -24.24
N PHE A 17 0.94 -2.77 -23.88
CA PHE A 17 2.29 -3.29 -24.08
C PHE A 17 2.93 -3.88 -22.82
N ASN A 18 2.71 -3.28 -21.65
CA ASN A 18 3.42 -3.61 -20.40
C ASN A 18 2.53 -4.08 -19.26
N LYS A 19 1.23 -4.13 -19.42
CA LYS A 19 0.27 -4.63 -18.41
C LYS A 19 0.22 -3.82 -17.10
N SER A 20 0.87 -2.66 -17.00
CA SER A 20 0.83 -1.76 -15.82
C SER A 20 0.58 -0.34 -16.26
N ILE A 21 -0.41 0.32 -15.66
CA ILE A 21 -0.70 1.74 -15.92
C ILE A 21 0.30 2.63 -15.20
N MET A 22 0.74 2.23 -14.01
CA MET A 22 1.60 3.02 -13.14
C MET A 22 2.94 2.31 -12.89
N ASN A 23 4.03 3.04 -13.10
CA ASN A 23 5.35 2.60 -12.70
C ASN A 23 5.70 3.16 -11.32
N PHE A 24 5.11 2.55 -10.29
CA PHE A 24 5.26 3.00 -8.91
C PHE A 24 6.68 2.79 -8.38
N GLU A 25 7.34 1.73 -8.83
CA GLU A 25 8.73 1.45 -8.47
C GLU A 25 9.68 2.56 -8.95
N LYS A 26 9.55 2.97 -10.23
CA LYS A 26 10.32 4.09 -10.76
C LYS A 26 10.02 5.40 -10.03
N LEU A 27 8.76 5.67 -9.76
CA LEU A 27 8.35 6.85 -8.98
C LEU A 27 9.04 6.86 -7.60
N TYR A 28 9.04 5.72 -6.92
CA TYR A 28 9.65 5.58 -5.61
C TYR A 28 11.18 5.75 -5.65
N GLN A 29 11.83 5.10 -6.63
CA GLN A 29 13.28 5.22 -6.83
C GLN A 29 13.69 6.67 -7.12
N ASP A 30 12.97 7.36 -8.00
CA ASP A 30 13.29 8.74 -8.34
C ASP A 30 13.00 9.69 -7.17
N ALA A 31 11.93 9.46 -6.42
CA ALA A 31 11.66 10.21 -5.18
C ALA A 31 12.76 10.00 -4.14
N ASN A 32 13.23 8.78 -3.98
CA ASN A 32 14.30 8.46 -3.02
C ASN A 32 15.68 9.02 -3.41
N LYS A 33 15.93 9.26 -4.72
CA LYS A 33 17.12 9.99 -5.17
C LYS A 33 17.10 11.47 -4.76
N VAL A 34 15.91 12.09 -4.79
CA VAL A 34 15.74 13.51 -4.45
C VAL A 34 15.61 13.72 -2.94
N PHE A 35 14.92 12.80 -2.28
CA PHE A 35 14.65 12.83 -0.85
C PHE A 35 15.01 11.47 -0.24
N PRO A 36 16.31 11.16 -0.08
CA PRO A 36 16.72 9.87 0.46
C PRO A 36 16.25 9.73 1.90
N ILE A 37 15.79 8.53 2.25
CA ILE A 37 15.47 8.19 3.63
C ILE A 37 16.77 7.90 4.37
N ASP A 38 17.09 8.74 5.35
CA ASP A 38 18.17 8.52 6.28
C ASP A 38 17.67 7.58 7.39
N PHE A 39 18.02 6.29 7.27
CA PHE A 39 17.57 5.28 8.22
C PHE A 39 18.21 5.40 9.58
N GLU A 40 19.45 5.83 9.69
CA GLU A 40 20.11 6.03 10.99
C GLU A 40 19.37 7.10 11.78
N ARG A 41 19.13 8.24 11.14
CA ARG A 41 18.35 9.33 11.74
C ARG A 41 16.91 8.94 12.02
N LEU A 42 16.30 8.13 11.14
CA LEU A 42 14.96 7.62 11.37
C LEU A 42 14.91 6.71 12.60
N GLN A 43 15.88 5.82 12.76
CA GLN A 43 15.96 4.93 13.93
C GLN A 43 16.17 5.69 15.23
N ASP A 44 17.03 6.71 15.23
CA ASP A 44 17.24 7.58 16.40
C ASP A 44 15.94 8.27 16.79
N HIS A 45 15.19 8.80 15.82
CA HIS A 45 13.90 9.46 16.07
C HIS A 45 12.78 8.49 16.43
N LEU A 46 12.88 7.23 16.02
CA LEU A 46 11.96 6.17 16.36
C LEU A 46 12.36 5.42 17.64
N SER A 47 13.41 5.84 18.33
CA SER A 47 13.82 5.20 19.60
C SER A 47 12.62 5.08 20.54
N GLY A 48 12.24 3.85 20.90
CA GLY A 48 11.03 3.56 21.66
C GLY A 48 9.69 3.72 20.94
N LYS A 49 9.71 3.99 19.61
CA LYS A 49 8.51 4.10 18.77
C LYS A 49 8.50 2.99 17.73
N ILE A 50 7.33 2.65 17.25
CA ILE A 50 7.16 1.59 16.25
C ILE A 50 6.45 2.20 15.04
N PHE A 51 6.98 1.91 13.85
CA PHE A 51 6.38 2.30 12.58
C PHE A 51 5.89 1.07 11.83
N TYR A 52 4.58 1.00 11.56
CA TYR A 52 3.97 -0.08 10.79
C TYR A 52 3.44 0.43 9.46
N VAL A 53 3.56 -0.43 8.45
CA VAL A 53 2.83 -0.32 7.19
C VAL A 53 1.74 -1.38 7.17
N VAL A 54 0.60 -1.07 6.58
CA VAL A 54 -0.49 -2.02 6.39
C VAL A 54 -0.43 -2.56 4.98
N VAL A 55 -0.54 -3.87 4.83
CA VAL A 55 -0.66 -4.55 3.54
C VAL A 55 -1.83 -5.53 3.58
N SER A 56 -2.38 -5.83 2.40
CA SER A 56 -3.41 -6.84 2.22
C SER A 56 -2.80 -8.12 1.69
N ASP A 57 -2.92 -9.21 2.42
CA ASP A 57 -2.44 -10.52 1.95
C ASP A 57 -3.37 -11.07 0.87
N ALA A 58 -2.81 -11.37 -0.31
CA ALA A 58 -3.58 -11.80 -1.46
C ALA A 58 -4.23 -13.17 -1.29
N LEU A 59 -3.64 -14.05 -0.46
CA LEU A 59 -4.13 -15.40 -0.25
C LEU A 59 -5.27 -15.44 0.77
N THR A 60 -5.10 -14.71 1.88
CA THR A 60 -6.05 -14.76 3.01
C THR A 60 -7.14 -13.69 2.88
N GLY A 61 -6.87 -12.62 2.13
CA GLY A 61 -7.73 -11.43 2.06
C GLY A 61 -7.80 -10.63 3.36
N LYS A 62 -6.81 -10.79 4.24
CA LYS A 62 -6.74 -10.12 5.54
C LYS A 62 -5.66 -9.04 5.57
N PRO A 63 -5.81 -8.02 6.42
CA PRO A 63 -4.75 -7.07 6.65
C PRO A 63 -3.59 -7.73 7.41
N GLU A 64 -2.37 -7.35 7.04
CA GLU A 64 -1.16 -7.62 7.79
C GLU A 64 -0.46 -6.31 8.12
N TYR A 65 0.14 -6.26 9.30
CA TYR A 65 0.80 -5.07 9.83
C TYR A 65 2.28 -5.38 9.95
N ILE A 66 3.07 -4.79 9.05
CA ILE A 66 4.49 -5.06 8.92
C ILE A 66 5.26 -3.91 9.56
N GLN A 67 6.11 -4.23 10.52
CA GLN A 67 7.03 -3.25 11.08
C GLN A 67 8.08 -2.90 10.02
N LEU A 68 8.22 -1.61 9.71
CA LEU A 68 9.17 -1.14 8.71
C LEU A 68 10.59 -1.50 9.11
N SER A 69 11.33 -2.12 8.19
CA SER A 69 12.70 -2.56 8.40
C SER A 69 13.67 -1.87 7.46
N GLN A 70 14.88 -1.56 7.94
CA GLN A 70 15.92 -0.97 7.10
C GLN A 70 16.24 -1.84 5.87
N LYS A 71 16.19 -3.16 6.03
CA LYS A 71 16.58 -4.12 4.97
C LYS A 71 15.60 -4.15 3.82
N ASN A 72 14.29 -4.04 4.10
CA ASN A 72 13.23 -4.31 3.11
C ASN A 72 12.30 -3.12 2.88
N TYR A 73 12.62 -1.93 3.43
CA TYR A 73 11.68 -0.81 3.46
C TYR A 73 11.12 -0.43 2.08
N ILE A 74 11.92 -0.53 1.03
CA ILE A 74 11.46 -0.23 -0.33
C ILE A 74 10.32 -1.17 -0.73
N ASN A 75 10.50 -2.49 -0.54
CA ASN A 75 9.48 -3.48 -0.87
C ASN A 75 8.26 -3.37 0.05
N GLU A 76 8.46 -3.07 1.33
CA GLU A 76 7.39 -2.84 2.31
C GLU A 76 6.56 -1.61 1.94
N MET A 77 7.21 -0.51 1.55
CA MET A 77 6.55 0.71 1.08
C MET A 77 5.86 0.53 -0.28
N LEU A 78 6.48 -0.21 -1.19
CA LEU A 78 5.85 -0.55 -2.48
C LEU A 78 4.62 -1.44 -2.27
N ALA A 79 4.70 -2.40 -1.36
CA ALA A 79 3.59 -3.32 -1.07
C ALA A 79 2.37 -2.58 -0.52
N THR A 80 2.56 -1.63 0.43
CA THR A 80 1.43 -0.88 1.02
C THR A 80 0.73 0.05 0.03
N GLY A 81 1.36 0.37 -1.12
CA GLY A 81 0.76 1.14 -2.21
C GLY A 81 0.45 0.33 -3.47
N SER A 82 0.63 -1.00 -3.43
CA SER A 82 0.46 -1.85 -4.60
C SER A 82 -1.02 -2.12 -4.89
N LEU A 83 -1.56 -1.39 -5.86
CA LEU A 83 -2.94 -1.58 -6.30
C LEU A 83 -3.02 -2.69 -7.36
N PRO A 84 -3.88 -3.71 -7.14
CA PRO A 84 -4.17 -4.72 -8.13
C PRO A 84 -4.67 -4.07 -9.42
N VAL A 85 -4.33 -4.66 -10.58
CA VAL A 85 -4.69 -4.16 -11.92
C VAL A 85 -3.92 -2.91 -12.36
N LEU A 86 -3.61 -1.98 -11.47
CA LEU A 86 -2.85 -0.78 -11.83
C LEU A 86 -1.35 -1.04 -11.90
N MET A 87 -0.88 -2.05 -11.17
CA MET A 87 0.53 -2.44 -11.10
C MET A 87 0.74 -3.86 -11.61
N LYS A 88 1.69 -4.02 -12.53
CA LYS A 88 2.04 -5.34 -13.08
C LYS A 88 2.89 -6.16 -12.12
N ASN A 89 3.81 -5.49 -11.45
CA ASN A 89 4.75 -6.17 -10.58
C ASN A 89 4.07 -6.53 -9.27
N GLU A 90 3.90 -7.82 -9.07
CA GLU A 90 3.39 -8.34 -7.81
C GLU A 90 4.48 -8.21 -6.76
N ILE A 91 4.18 -7.47 -5.71
CA ILE A 91 5.11 -7.36 -4.57
C ILE A 91 4.93 -8.57 -3.68
N THR A 92 6.05 -9.26 -3.45
CA THR A 92 6.09 -10.44 -2.59
C THR A 92 6.90 -10.13 -1.35
N LEU A 93 6.27 -10.32 -0.19
CA LEU A 93 6.93 -10.29 1.11
C LEU A 93 6.73 -11.65 1.79
N ASP A 94 7.82 -12.23 2.29
CA ASP A 94 7.84 -13.56 2.92
C ASP A 94 7.19 -14.65 2.05
N GLY A 95 7.48 -14.62 0.74
CA GLY A 95 6.96 -15.59 -0.23
C GLY A 95 5.48 -15.44 -0.57
N ARG A 96 4.79 -14.41 -0.07
CA ARG A 96 3.36 -14.17 -0.32
C ARG A 96 3.11 -12.83 -0.99
N ARG A 97 2.20 -12.82 -1.96
CA ARG A 97 1.79 -11.59 -2.65
C ARG A 97 1.05 -10.66 -1.71
N LYS A 98 1.44 -9.39 -1.75
CA LYS A 98 0.85 -8.32 -0.95
C LYS A 98 0.31 -7.22 -1.85
N TYR A 99 -0.74 -6.59 -1.37
CA TYR A 99 -1.41 -5.47 -2.01
C TYR A 99 -1.61 -4.31 -1.02
N ASP A 100 -2.07 -3.18 -1.54
CA ASP A 100 -2.39 -1.98 -0.77
C ASP A 100 -3.22 -2.30 0.48
N GLY A 101 -2.69 -1.88 1.63
CA GLY A 101 -3.37 -2.05 2.91
C GLY A 101 -4.71 -1.34 2.99
N GLY A 102 -4.89 -0.28 2.22
CA GLY A 102 -6.15 0.42 2.11
C GLY A 102 -7.31 -0.41 1.52
N ILE A 103 -7.03 -1.61 1.01
CA ILE A 103 -8.07 -2.54 0.55
C ILE A 103 -8.76 -3.22 1.74
N THR A 104 -7.99 -3.62 2.77
CA THR A 104 -8.49 -4.41 3.90
C THR A 104 -8.60 -3.61 5.19
N ASP A 105 -7.65 -2.71 5.47
CA ASP A 105 -7.68 -1.84 6.66
C ASP A 105 -7.03 -0.48 6.37
N PRO A 106 -7.80 0.47 5.79
CA PRO A 106 -7.28 1.76 5.38
C PRO A 106 -6.89 2.68 6.53
N ILE A 107 -7.44 2.48 7.72
CA ILE A 107 -7.16 3.26 8.93
C ILE A 107 -7.14 2.29 10.11
N PRO A 108 -5.95 1.78 10.50
CA PRO A 108 -5.80 0.65 11.41
C PRO A 108 -6.00 1.01 12.90
N VAL A 109 -7.12 1.68 13.21
CA VAL A 109 -7.46 2.15 14.57
C VAL A 109 -7.59 0.97 15.54
N LYS A 110 -8.29 -0.09 15.09
CA LYS A 110 -8.47 -1.29 15.88
C LYS A 110 -7.14 -1.92 16.27
N LYS A 111 -6.22 -2.01 15.30
CA LYS A 111 -4.89 -2.57 15.54
C LYS A 111 -4.08 -1.71 16.52
N ALA A 112 -4.12 -0.40 16.37
CA ALA A 112 -3.46 0.51 17.30
C ALA A 112 -3.99 0.34 18.74
N TYR A 113 -5.31 0.21 18.90
CA TYR A 113 -5.93 -0.05 20.21
C TYR A 113 -5.50 -1.41 20.79
N GLU A 114 -5.53 -2.48 19.99
CA GLU A 114 -5.08 -3.83 20.39
C GLU A 114 -3.59 -3.86 20.81
N MET A 115 -2.78 -2.97 20.25
CA MET A 115 -1.38 -2.77 20.64
C MET A 115 -1.18 -1.92 21.88
N GLY A 116 -2.25 -1.49 22.53
CA GLY A 116 -2.21 -0.75 23.79
C GLY A 116 -2.14 0.77 23.65
N ALA A 117 -2.41 1.34 22.48
CA ALA A 117 -2.50 2.77 22.33
C ALA A 117 -3.64 3.34 23.18
N LYS A 118 -3.32 4.29 24.06
CA LYS A 118 -4.30 4.98 24.93
C LYS A 118 -4.93 6.17 24.22
N GLU A 119 -4.17 6.81 23.35
CA GLU A 119 -4.61 7.93 22.53
C GLU A 119 -4.30 7.63 21.07
N ILE A 120 -5.23 7.94 20.17
CA ILE A 120 -5.09 7.66 18.73
C ILE A 120 -5.43 8.94 17.96
N ILE A 121 -4.43 9.45 17.20
CA ILE A 121 -4.61 10.58 16.30
C ILE A 121 -4.81 10.02 14.89
N ILE A 122 -5.94 10.36 14.26
CA ILE A 122 -6.28 9.93 12.92
C ILE A 122 -6.13 11.11 11.96
N ILE A 123 -5.19 10.98 11.01
CA ILE A 123 -5.00 11.94 9.92
C ILE A 123 -5.66 11.38 8.66
N ARG A 124 -6.69 12.07 8.15
CA ARG A 124 -7.46 11.66 7.00
C ARG A 124 -7.28 12.63 5.83
N THR A 125 -7.28 12.09 4.62
CA THR A 125 -7.26 12.87 3.37
C THR A 125 -8.65 13.26 2.89
N TYR A 126 -9.71 12.71 3.50
CA TYR A 126 -11.11 12.95 3.17
C TYR A 126 -11.85 13.56 4.35
N GLU A 127 -12.98 14.23 4.05
CA GLU A 127 -13.90 14.76 5.04
C GLU A 127 -14.39 13.70 6.03
N GLN A 128 -14.78 14.14 7.23
CA GLN A 128 -15.25 13.23 8.27
C GLN A 128 -16.51 12.45 7.85
N ALA A 129 -17.40 13.08 7.09
CA ALA A 129 -18.62 12.47 6.59
C ALA A 129 -18.43 11.56 5.35
N TYR A 130 -17.22 11.49 4.81
CA TYR A 130 -16.96 10.66 3.65
C TYR A 130 -17.07 9.18 3.99
N VAL A 131 -18.00 8.52 3.31
CA VAL A 131 -18.16 7.06 3.34
C VAL A 131 -17.66 6.49 2.02
N ARG A 132 -16.65 5.63 2.09
CA ARG A 132 -16.08 4.97 0.91
C ARG A 132 -17.13 4.10 0.24
N LYS A 133 -17.48 4.42 -1.00
CA LYS A 133 -18.33 3.54 -1.82
C LYS A 133 -17.44 2.46 -2.43
N THR A 134 -17.68 1.21 -2.09
CA THR A 134 -16.88 0.00 -2.42
C THR A 134 -16.88 -0.40 -3.91
N LYS A 135 -16.88 0.57 -4.83
CA LYS A 135 -16.87 0.26 -6.27
C LYS A 135 -15.55 -0.33 -6.78
N LEU A 136 -14.44 -0.05 -6.10
CA LEU A 136 -13.11 -0.52 -6.55
C LEU A 136 -12.93 -2.03 -6.32
N GLU A 137 -13.48 -2.55 -5.23
CA GLU A 137 -13.45 -3.98 -4.89
C GLU A 137 -14.24 -4.80 -5.93
N ASN A 138 -15.43 -4.31 -6.31
CA ASN A 138 -16.23 -4.93 -7.35
C ASN A 138 -15.56 -4.87 -8.72
N TYR A 139 -14.80 -3.81 -9.00
CA TYR A 139 -14.12 -3.64 -10.27
C TYR A 139 -12.89 -4.54 -10.39
N SER A 140 -12.08 -4.66 -9.34
CA SER A 140 -10.91 -5.55 -9.31
C SER A 140 -11.33 -7.03 -9.36
N ALA A 141 -12.41 -7.40 -8.69
CA ALA A 141 -12.97 -8.74 -8.72
C ALA A 141 -13.54 -9.10 -10.11
N ALA A 142 -14.20 -8.17 -10.78
CA ALA A 142 -14.73 -8.35 -12.13
C ALA A 142 -13.61 -8.50 -13.19
N MET A 143 -12.49 -7.79 -13.01
CA MET A 143 -11.38 -7.83 -13.96
C MET A 143 -10.45 -9.03 -13.78
N ASN A 144 -10.33 -9.60 -12.58
CA ASN A 144 -9.52 -10.79 -12.35
C ASN A 144 -10.05 -11.66 -11.18
N PRO A 145 -11.12 -12.42 -11.41
CA PRO A 145 -11.75 -13.24 -10.37
C PRO A 145 -10.84 -14.37 -9.83
N ARG A 146 -9.81 -14.75 -10.58
CA ARG A 146 -8.82 -15.77 -10.15
C ARG A 146 -7.78 -15.22 -9.18
N SER A 147 -7.46 -13.94 -9.29
CA SER A 147 -6.45 -13.29 -8.43
C SER A 147 -7.00 -12.85 -7.07
N TYR A 148 -8.34 -12.67 -6.94
CA TYR A 148 -8.96 -12.07 -5.75
C TYR A 148 -10.17 -12.83 -5.19
N PRO A 149 -10.19 -14.16 -5.13
CA PRO A 149 -11.40 -14.87 -4.74
C PRO A 149 -11.83 -14.65 -3.29
N LYS A 150 -10.96 -14.10 -2.43
CA LYS A 150 -11.21 -13.93 -0.99
C LYS A 150 -11.42 -12.49 -0.55
N ILE A 151 -10.87 -11.50 -1.25
CA ILE A 151 -10.99 -10.08 -0.87
C ILE A 151 -12.44 -9.58 -1.06
N THR A 152 -13.20 -10.18 -2.00
CA THR A 152 -14.58 -9.79 -2.32
C THR A 152 -15.64 -10.30 -1.35
N LYS A 153 -15.30 -11.15 -0.39
CA LYS A 153 -16.27 -11.77 0.53
C LYS A 153 -16.31 -11.18 1.94
N GLN A 154 -15.50 -10.18 2.24
CA GLN A 154 -15.58 -9.49 3.53
C GLN A 154 -16.58 -8.34 3.43
N LYS A 155 -17.82 -8.62 3.83
CA LYS A 155 -18.86 -7.62 4.16
C LYS A 155 -18.67 -7.16 5.58
#